data_660afdc2c8b782b802d6b43652b1f1c4
#
_entry.id   660afdc2c8b782b802d6b43652b1f1c4
#
_cell.length_a   1.000
_cell.length_b   1.000
_cell.length_c   1.000
_cell.angle_alpha   90.00
_cell.angle_beta   90.00
_cell.angle_gamma   90.00
#
_symmetry.space_group_name_H-M   'P 1'
#
loop_
_entity.id
_entity.type
_entity.pdbx_description
1 polymer ?
#
loop_
_entity_poly.entity_id
_entity_poly.type
_entity_poly.pdbx_seq_one_letter_code
_entity_poly.pdbx_strand_id
1 'polypeptide(L)'
;MKSKLVILSLLLSGAAVVATAQTKEKYYSESWKDNIFISVGVGAQAGTNPDTKFGKTVTPLINLSVGKYISPIWGVRGQIYGWQSKQETAYPFLDLDNRKERKENYVGLNADAMLNLTNLICGYNPDRLFELSVFAGPSVNIVKNYADWQLGYKTDAGVTTPNGDTKYTTTIDPATTTPVNHDLRWLVGASVGVGAKFNVNRSLAIDVEARGQVTPSILGAYSSANTDGYIHLTAGVTYTFGGKKFVACGAKVDQNAINNEINKYRSELAQAQADLANAKNALANAKPVT
;
A
#
# COMPACT_ATOMS: atom_id res chain seq x y z
N MET A 1 13.32 14.51 -18.52
CA MET A 1 12.28 15.45 -18.09
C MET A 1 10.85 15.02 -18.46
N LYS A 2 10.61 14.38 -19.60
CA LYS A 2 9.24 13.99 -20.06
C LYS A 2 8.56 12.95 -19.16
N SER A 3 9.28 11.99 -18.56
CA SER A 3 8.73 10.96 -17.67
C SER A 3 8.22 11.49 -16.32
N LYS A 4 8.85 12.54 -15.77
CA LYS A 4 8.41 13.18 -14.50
C LYS A 4 7.08 13.92 -14.66
N LEU A 5 6.83 14.47 -15.84
CA LEU A 5 5.57 15.15 -16.18
C LEU A 5 4.40 14.16 -16.34
N VAL A 6 4.65 12.96 -16.87
CA VAL A 6 3.63 11.91 -17.03
C VAL A 6 3.18 11.38 -15.66
N ILE A 7 4.10 11.15 -14.73
CA ILE A 7 3.75 10.71 -13.36
C ILE A 7 2.97 11.81 -12.62
N LEU A 8 3.37 13.06 -12.75
CA LEU A 8 2.68 14.20 -12.13
C LEU A 8 1.28 14.41 -12.73
N SER A 9 1.11 14.22 -14.04
CA SER A 9 -0.21 14.32 -14.70
C SER A 9 -1.15 13.19 -14.31
N LEU A 10 -0.64 11.97 -14.11
CA LEU A 10 -1.43 10.83 -13.58
C LEU A 10 -1.87 11.06 -12.12
N LEU A 11 -1.04 11.66 -11.29
CA LEU A 11 -1.39 12.01 -9.91
C LEU A 11 -2.41 13.17 -9.84
N LEU A 12 -2.29 14.17 -10.72
CA LEU A 12 -3.22 15.29 -10.81
C LEU A 12 -4.58 14.91 -11.41
N SER A 13 -4.60 14.01 -12.40
CA SER A 13 -5.86 13.51 -12.96
C SER A 13 -6.64 12.63 -11.97
N GLY A 14 -5.92 11.87 -11.10
CA GLY A 14 -6.54 11.16 -9.99
C GLY A 14 -7.23 12.08 -8.97
N ALA A 15 -6.64 13.23 -8.68
CA ALA A 15 -7.22 14.21 -7.75
C ALA A 15 -8.50 14.89 -8.30
N ALA A 16 -8.58 15.11 -9.62
CA ALA A 16 -9.75 15.73 -10.24
C ALA A 16 -11.00 14.82 -10.23
N VAL A 17 -10.81 13.49 -10.33
CA VAL A 17 -11.90 12.51 -10.27
C VAL A 17 -12.52 12.44 -8.86
N VAL A 18 -11.74 12.73 -7.82
CA VAL A 18 -12.22 12.74 -6.42
C VAL A 18 -13.18 13.91 -6.17
N ALA A 19 -12.99 15.06 -6.84
CA ALA A 19 -13.81 16.26 -6.63
C ALA A 19 -15.26 16.10 -7.16
N THR A 20 -15.50 15.27 -8.17
CA THR A 20 -16.84 15.05 -8.75
C THR A 20 -17.65 13.96 -8.02
N ALA A 21 -17.03 13.21 -7.11
CA ALA A 21 -17.67 12.14 -6.33
C ALA A 21 -18.48 12.64 -5.11
N GLN A 22 -18.53 13.97 -4.87
CA GLN A 22 -19.11 14.54 -3.66
C GLN A 22 -20.64 14.48 -3.54
N THR A 23 -21.36 14.02 -4.56
CA THR A 23 -22.84 13.90 -4.53
C THR A 23 -23.36 12.51 -4.20
N LYS A 24 -22.47 11.52 -3.98
CA LYS A 24 -22.85 10.14 -3.63
C LYS A 24 -23.09 9.99 -2.14
N GLU A 25 -24.00 9.07 -1.78
CA GLU A 25 -24.26 8.70 -0.39
C GLU A 25 -22.97 8.45 0.37
N LYS A 26 -22.85 9.07 1.54
CA LYS A 26 -21.71 8.85 2.43
C LYS A 26 -21.91 7.55 3.19
N TYR A 27 -20.87 6.74 3.28
CA TYR A 27 -20.86 5.47 4.00
C TYR A 27 -19.83 5.51 5.11
N TYR A 28 -20.09 4.79 6.19
CA TYR A 28 -19.18 4.64 7.32
C TYR A 28 -19.14 3.19 7.83
N SER A 29 -18.10 2.83 8.58
CA SER A 29 -18.00 1.55 9.30
C SER A 29 -18.62 1.72 10.68
N GLU A 30 -19.49 0.80 11.09
CA GLU A 30 -20.12 0.84 12.42
C GLU A 30 -19.10 0.59 13.53
N SER A 31 -18.09 -0.24 13.29
CA SER A 31 -17.03 -0.56 14.24
C SER A 31 -15.65 -0.32 13.67
N TRP A 32 -14.69 0.04 14.53
CA TRP A 32 -13.29 0.15 14.14
C TRP A 32 -12.69 -1.19 13.71
N LYS A 33 -13.26 -2.33 14.12
CA LYS A 33 -12.85 -3.69 13.74
C LYS A 33 -13.38 -4.12 12.38
N ASP A 34 -14.41 -3.45 11.86
CA ASP A 34 -14.98 -3.78 10.58
C ASP A 34 -14.06 -3.43 9.42
N ASN A 35 -14.19 -4.18 8.33
CA ASN A 35 -13.50 -3.92 7.08
C ASN A 35 -11.97 -4.03 7.16
N ILE A 36 -11.44 -4.71 8.18
CA ILE A 36 -10.03 -5.10 8.26
C ILE A 36 -9.82 -6.31 7.35
N PHE A 37 -8.74 -6.32 6.61
CA PHE A 37 -8.38 -7.44 5.74
C PHE A 37 -6.92 -7.86 5.90
N ILE A 38 -6.67 -9.12 5.57
CA ILE A 38 -5.34 -9.70 5.39
C ILE A 38 -5.25 -10.27 3.97
N SER A 39 -4.12 -10.11 3.31
CA SER A 39 -3.90 -10.65 1.96
C SER A 39 -2.53 -11.32 1.88
N VAL A 40 -2.47 -12.46 1.20
CA VAL A 40 -1.24 -13.17 0.89
C VAL A 40 -1.15 -13.33 -0.61
N GLY A 41 -0.02 -12.98 -1.20
CA GLY A 41 0.20 -13.08 -2.64
C GLY A 41 1.56 -13.64 -2.99
N VAL A 42 1.63 -14.23 -4.16
CA VAL A 42 2.85 -14.72 -4.79
C VAL A 42 2.92 -14.21 -6.22
N GLY A 43 4.11 -14.07 -6.75
CA GLY A 43 4.28 -13.57 -8.11
C GLY A 43 5.72 -13.44 -8.53
N ALA A 44 5.98 -12.49 -9.39
CA ALA A 44 7.29 -12.19 -9.90
C ALA A 44 7.55 -10.68 -9.88
N GLN A 45 8.81 -10.35 -9.79
CA GLN A 45 9.30 -8.98 -9.96
C GLN A 45 10.38 -8.94 -11.02
N ALA A 46 10.52 -7.77 -11.65
CA ALA A 46 11.60 -7.51 -12.58
C ALA A 46 12.16 -6.11 -12.33
N GLY A 47 13.48 -5.98 -12.29
CA GLY A 47 14.17 -4.70 -12.25
C GLY A 47 14.18 -4.03 -13.63
N THR A 48 14.04 -2.71 -13.65
CA THR A 48 14.05 -1.88 -14.87
C THR A 48 15.34 -1.06 -14.96
N ASN A 49 16.47 -1.64 -14.59
CA ASN A 49 17.76 -0.99 -14.75
C ASN A 49 18.12 -0.92 -16.24
N PRO A 50 18.54 0.24 -16.77
CA PRO A 50 18.85 0.40 -18.20
C PRO A 50 19.97 -0.51 -18.70
N ASP A 51 20.87 -0.96 -17.83
CA ASP A 51 22.02 -1.78 -18.20
C ASP A 51 21.73 -3.29 -18.26
N THR A 52 20.55 -3.71 -17.79
CA THR A 52 20.19 -5.13 -17.72
C THR A 52 18.97 -5.41 -18.60
N LYS A 53 19.03 -6.49 -19.37
CA LYS A 53 17.86 -6.95 -20.13
C LYS A 53 16.74 -7.36 -19.18
N PHE A 54 15.55 -6.79 -19.34
CA PHE A 54 14.38 -6.98 -18.48
C PHE A 54 14.11 -8.46 -18.13
N GLY A 55 14.16 -9.36 -19.12
CA GLY A 55 13.92 -10.79 -18.89
C GLY A 55 14.95 -11.48 -17.98
N LYS A 56 16.15 -10.92 -17.83
CA LYS A 56 17.19 -11.47 -16.95
C LYS A 56 17.06 -11.05 -15.48
N THR A 57 16.24 -10.03 -15.21
CA THR A 57 16.02 -9.51 -13.83
C THR A 57 14.85 -10.16 -13.12
N VAL A 58 14.11 -11.04 -13.79
CA VAL A 58 12.91 -11.67 -13.23
C VAL A 58 13.27 -12.58 -12.06
N THR A 59 12.63 -12.36 -10.92
CA THR A 59 12.78 -13.15 -9.69
C THR A 59 11.42 -13.38 -9.06
N PRO A 60 11.24 -14.45 -8.25
CA PRO A 60 10.01 -14.66 -7.50
C PRO A 60 9.80 -13.56 -6.46
N LEU A 61 8.55 -13.29 -6.15
CA LEU A 61 8.11 -12.33 -5.15
C LEU A 61 6.99 -12.94 -4.30
N ILE A 62 7.07 -12.74 -3.00
CA ILE A 62 5.97 -13.03 -2.07
C ILE A 62 5.58 -11.73 -1.36
N ASN A 63 4.31 -11.61 -0.99
CA ASN A 63 3.83 -10.51 -0.19
C ASN A 63 2.80 -10.95 0.85
N LEU A 64 2.77 -10.22 1.95
CA LEU A 64 1.77 -10.29 3.01
C LEU A 64 1.28 -8.87 3.28
N SER A 65 -0.02 -8.67 3.28
CA SER A 65 -0.60 -7.35 3.52
C SER A 65 -1.64 -7.41 4.64
N VAL A 66 -1.71 -6.35 5.41
CA VAL A 66 -2.79 -6.08 6.36
C VAL A 66 -3.30 -4.67 6.08
N GLY A 67 -4.61 -4.52 6.03
CA GLY A 67 -5.19 -3.22 5.75
C GLY A 67 -6.60 -3.06 6.28
N LYS A 68 -7.15 -1.88 6.07
CA LYS A 68 -8.50 -1.53 6.44
C LYS A 68 -9.14 -0.67 5.36
N TYR A 69 -10.36 -1.00 4.98
CA TYR A 69 -11.19 -0.10 4.19
C TYR A 69 -11.85 0.91 5.15
N ILE A 70 -11.49 2.17 5.02
CA ILE A 70 -12.02 3.28 5.84
C ILE A 70 -13.41 3.66 5.34
N SER A 71 -13.62 3.58 4.04
CA SER A 71 -14.90 3.77 3.36
C SER A 71 -14.99 2.79 2.18
N PRO A 72 -16.12 2.68 1.48
CA PRO A 72 -16.21 1.87 0.26
C PRO A 72 -15.19 2.26 -0.81
N ILE A 73 -14.74 3.51 -0.81
CA ILE A 73 -13.85 4.09 -1.81
C ILE A 73 -12.40 4.10 -1.33
N TRP A 74 -12.14 4.40 -0.04
CA TRP A 74 -10.81 4.58 0.51
C TRP A 74 -10.41 3.46 1.45
N GLY A 75 -9.15 3.08 1.39
CA GLY A 75 -8.51 2.16 2.32
C GLY A 75 -7.06 2.50 2.56
N VAL A 76 -6.49 1.87 3.58
CA VAL A 76 -5.06 1.93 3.90
C VAL A 76 -4.54 0.52 4.05
N ARG A 77 -3.27 0.30 3.66
CA ARG A 77 -2.65 -1.01 3.70
C ARG A 77 -1.17 -0.91 4.07
N GLY A 78 -0.73 -1.77 4.99
CA GLY A 78 0.66 -2.11 5.17
C GLY A 78 0.98 -3.42 4.44
N GLN A 79 2.10 -3.49 3.73
CA GLN A 79 2.51 -4.68 3.00
C GLN A 79 3.98 -4.97 3.29
N ILE A 80 4.28 -6.23 3.60
CA ILE A 80 5.63 -6.78 3.64
C ILE A 80 5.80 -7.59 2.36
N TYR A 81 6.89 -7.38 1.65
CA TYR A 81 7.17 -8.09 0.40
C TYR A 81 8.66 -8.33 0.26
N GLY A 82 9.05 -9.15 -0.68
CA GLY A 82 10.46 -9.33 -1.00
C GLY A 82 10.77 -10.74 -1.47
N TRP A 83 11.99 -11.02 -1.50
CA TRP A 83 12.74 -12.24 -1.68
C TRP A 83 14.13 -11.87 -2.20
N GLN A 84 14.31 -11.81 -3.51
CA GLN A 84 15.60 -11.65 -4.15
C GLN A 84 15.51 -10.69 -5.33
N SER A 85 16.41 -9.71 -5.38
CA SER A 85 16.62 -8.88 -6.57
C SER A 85 17.79 -9.44 -7.37
N LYS A 86 17.68 -9.41 -8.69
CA LYS A 86 18.67 -9.91 -9.64
C LYS A 86 18.92 -8.86 -10.70
N GLN A 87 20.19 -8.54 -10.91
CA GLN A 87 20.61 -7.60 -11.95
C GLN A 87 21.98 -8.03 -12.50
N GLU A 88 22.33 -7.58 -13.70
CA GLU A 88 23.69 -7.67 -14.20
C GLU A 88 24.49 -6.49 -13.61
N THR A 89 25.61 -6.79 -12.98
CA THR A 89 26.49 -5.77 -12.42
C THR A 89 27.30 -5.14 -13.53
N ALA A 90 27.22 -3.83 -13.67
CA ALA A 90 28.20 -3.04 -14.40
C ALA A 90 29.00 -2.27 -13.35
N TYR A 91 30.26 -2.58 -13.19
CA TYR A 91 31.15 -1.70 -12.44
C TYR A 91 31.31 -0.41 -13.24
N PRO A 92 30.89 0.77 -12.75
CA PRO A 92 30.94 2.00 -13.53
C PRO A 92 32.36 2.42 -13.94
N PHE A 93 33.38 1.76 -13.37
CA PHE A 93 34.80 2.05 -13.60
C PHE A 93 35.57 0.89 -14.22
N LEU A 94 34.93 -0.26 -14.48
CA LEU A 94 35.54 -1.43 -15.10
C LEU A 94 34.85 -1.73 -16.42
N ASP A 95 35.66 -2.27 -17.35
CA ASP A 95 35.25 -2.59 -18.71
C ASP A 95 33.91 -3.35 -18.77
N LEU A 96 32.99 -2.88 -19.58
CA LEU A 96 31.61 -3.36 -19.70
C LEU A 96 31.49 -4.82 -20.13
N ASP A 97 32.57 -5.43 -20.63
CA ASP A 97 32.58 -6.83 -21.08
C ASP A 97 32.56 -7.87 -19.93
N ASN A 98 32.77 -7.44 -18.70
CA ASN A 98 32.80 -8.30 -17.49
C ASN A 98 31.54 -8.23 -16.63
N ARG A 99 30.37 -8.08 -17.26
CA ARG A 99 29.08 -8.07 -16.54
C ARG A 99 28.82 -9.42 -15.86
N LYS A 100 28.73 -9.43 -14.54
CA LYS A 100 28.36 -10.61 -13.75
C LYS A 100 26.95 -10.46 -13.20
N GLU A 101 26.17 -11.54 -13.29
CA GLU A 101 24.88 -11.63 -12.63
C GLU A 101 25.07 -11.60 -11.11
N ARG A 102 24.38 -10.69 -10.42
CA ARG A 102 24.36 -10.60 -8.98
C ARG A 102 22.94 -10.70 -8.45
N LYS A 103 22.80 -11.33 -7.31
CA LYS A 103 21.53 -11.51 -6.59
C LYS A 103 21.71 -10.99 -5.17
N GLU A 104 20.78 -10.17 -4.72
CA GLU A 104 20.73 -9.66 -3.36
C GLU A 104 19.37 -9.95 -2.74
N ASN A 105 19.39 -10.45 -1.50
CA ASN A 105 18.17 -10.70 -0.74
C ASN A 105 17.74 -9.41 -0.05
N TYR A 106 16.45 -9.12 -0.07
CA TYR A 106 15.89 -7.94 0.57
C TYR A 106 14.49 -8.21 1.13
N VAL A 107 14.09 -7.39 2.07
CA VAL A 107 12.73 -7.31 2.58
C VAL A 107 12.24 -5.88 2.36
N GLY A 108 11.09 -5.75 1.72
CA GLY A 108 10.44 -4.48 1.47
C GLY A 108 9.21 -4.27 2.35
N LEU A 109 8.96 -3.03 2.70
CA LEU A 109 7.77 -2.57 3.41
C LEU A 109 7.10 -1.47 2.58
N ASN A 110 5.79 -1.56 2.41
CA ASN A 110 4.97 -0.50 1.80
C ASN A 110 3.91 -0.03 2.78
N ALA A 111 3.58 1.24 2.70
CA ALA A 111 2.39 1.82 3.33
C ALA A 111 1.55 2.49 2.25
N ASP A 112 0.46 1.86 1.84
CA ASP A 112 -0.35 2.28 0.70
C ASP A 112 -1.62 3.01 1.14
N ALA A 113 -1.94 4.12 0.48
CA ALA A 113 -3.30 4.62 0.35
C ALA A 113 -3.95 3.92 -0.84
N MET A 114 -5.17 3.41 -0.66
CA MET A 114 -5.91 2.65 -1.66
C MET A 114 -7.17 3.42 -2.07
N LEU A 115 -7.46 3.44 -3.37
CA LEU A 115 -8.66 4.03 -3.94
C LEU A 115 -9.39 2.98 -4.79
N ASN A 116 -10.61 2.60 -4.40
CA ASN A 116 -11.45 1.69 -5.17
C ASN A 116 -12.17 2.46 -6.29
N LEU A 117 -11.66 2.33 -7.52
CA LEU A 117 -12.20 3.02 -8.70
C LEU A 117 -13.60 2.53 -9.06
N THR A 118 -13.85 1.24 -8.89
CA THR A 118 -15.15 0.66 -9.21
C THR A 118 -16.25 1.23 -8.31
N ASN A 119 -16.00 1.32 -7.00
CA ASN A 119 -16.93 1.92 -6.06
C ASN A 119 -17.05 3.44 -6.22
N LEU A 120 -15.97 4.11 -6.63
CA LEU A 120 -15.97 5.54 -6.93
C LEU A 120 -16.88 5.85 -8.10
N ILE A 121 -16.81 5.07 -9.18
CA ILE A 121 -17.55 5.32 -10.44
C ILE A 121 -18.98 4.75 -10.37
N CYS A 122 -19.12 3.50 -9.92
CA CYS A 122 -20.38 2.74 -9.97
C CYS A 122 -21.17 2.76 -8.65
N GLY A 123 -20.68 3.43 -7.60
CA GLY A 123 -21.27 3.37 -6.26
C GLY A 123 -20.94 2.09 -5.50
N TYR A 124 -21.27 2.07 -4.20
CA TYR A 124 -21.02 0.91 -3.35
C TYR A 124 -22.05 -0.20 -3.59
N ASN A 125 -21.55 -1.42 -3.77
CA ASN A 125 -22.35 -2.65 -3.80
C ASN A 125 -21.56 -3.73 -3.05
N PRO A 126 -22.06 -4.25 -1.90
CA PRO A 126 -21.36 -5.25 -1.10
C PRO A 126 -21.22 -6.62 -1.80
N ASP A 127 -22.08 -6.93 -2.77
CA ASP A 127 -22.11 -8.20 -3.50
C ASP A 127 -21.47 -8.10 -4.89
N ARG A 128 -20.69 -7.04 -5.11
CA ARG A 128 -20.00 -6.84 -6.39
C ARG A 128 -18.93 -7.91 -6.61
N LEU A 129 -18.98 -8.58 -7.76
CA LEU A 129 -18.03 -9.61 -8.15
C LEU A 129 -16.63 -9.06 -8.43
N PHE A 130 -16.54 -7.92 -9.14
CA PHE A 130 -15.28 -7.35 -9.62
C PHE A 130 -15.04 -5.95 -9.08
N GLU A 131 -13.84 -5.69 -8.58
CA GLU A 131 -13.38 -4.40 -8.13
C GLU A 131 -12.01 -4.05 -8.70
N LEU A 132 -11.87 -2.85 -9.19
CA LEU A 132 -10.60 -2.26 -9.63
C LEU A 132 -10.18 -1.19 -8.63
N SER A 133 -8.93 -1.24 -8.21
CA SER A 133 -8.35 -0.29 -7.27
C SER A 133 -7.02 0.24 -7.79
N VAL A 134 -6.68 1.46 -7.40
CA VAL A 134 -5.33 2.00 -7.50
C VAL A 134 -4.78 2.21 -6.10
N PHE A 135 -3.48 2.13 -5.95
CA PHE A 135 -2.82 2.35 -4.67
C PHE A 135 -1.46 3.00 -4.87
N ALA A 136 -1.05 3.79 -3.91
CA ALA A 136 0.25 4.45 -3.91
C ALA A 136 0.71 4.70 -2.48
N GLY A 137 2.03 4.74 -2.30
CA GLY A 137 2.61 5.08 -1.02
C GLY A 137 4.12 4.98 -0.95
N PRO A 138 4.69 5.36 0.19
CA PRO A 138 6.11 5.18 0.45
C PRO A 138 6.46 3.69 0.57
N SER A 139 7.69 3.37 0.22
CA SER A 139 8.28 2.05 0.35
C SER A 139 9.64 2.14 1.01
N VAL A 140 10.02 1.10 1.73
CA VAL A 140 11.34 0.95 2.34
C VAL A 140 11.85 -0.45 2.04
N ASN A 141 13.04 -0.56 1.44
CA ASN A 141 13.70 -1.83 1.23
C ASN A 141 14.87 -1.97 2.20
N ILE A 142 14.93 -3.10 2.88
CA ILE A 142 15.97 -3.44 3.84
C ILE A 142 16.85 -4.50 3.20
N VAL A 143 18.11 -4.14 2.94
CA VAL A 143 19.09 -4.97 2.26
C VAL A 143 20.20 -5.33 3.24
N LYS A 144 20.56 -6.62 3.29
CA LYS A 144 21.71 -7.11 4.04
C LYS A 144 22.94 -7.14 3.15
N ASN A 145 24.11 -6.87 3.72
CA ASN A 145 25.40 -6.83 3.00
C ASN A 145 25.41 -5.81 1.85
N TYR A 146 24.75 -4.68 2.05
CA TYR A 146 24.73 -3.60 1.08
C TYR A 146 26.14 -3.05 0.86
N ALA A 147 26.56 -2.92 -0.40
CA ALA A 147 27.84 -2.35 -0.74
C ALA A 147 27.72 -0.90 -1.20
N ASP A 148 28.58 -0.05 -0.68
CA ASP A 148 28.77 1.32 -1.15
C ASP A 148 30.16 1.49 -1.78
N TRP A 149 30.40 2.56 -2.54
CA TRP A 149 31.71 2.83 -3.09
C TRP A 149 32.55 3.65 -2.13
N GLN A 150 33.74 3.14 -1.79
CA GLN A 150 34.84 3.95 -1.28
C GLN A 150 35.64 4.46 -2.48
N LEU A 151 35.41 5.71 -2.86
CA LEU A 151 36.04 6.33 -4.03
C LEU A 151 37.50 6.65 -3.73
N GLY A 152 38.39 6.10 -4.58
CA GLY A 152 39.78 6.55 -4.65
C GLY A 152 39.88 7.71 -5.64
N TYR A 153 40.77 8.64 -5.36
CA TYR A 153 41.02 9.80 -6.23
C TYR A 153 42.48 9.86 -6.63
N LYS A 154 42.71 10.22 -7.88
CA LYS A 154 44.02 10.62 -8.37
C LYS A 154 43.96 12.05 -8.89
N THR A 155 45.05 12.76 -8.65
CA THR A 155 45.26 14.10 -9.24
C THR A 155 46.21 13.97 -10.39
N ASP A 156 45.75 14.35 -11.57
CA ASP A 156 46.63 14.34 -12.76
C ASP A 156 47.71 15.41 -12.61
N ALA A 157 48.84 15.18 -13.32
CA ALA A 157 49.88 16.19 -13.37
C ALA A 157 49.29 17.51 -13.88
N GLY A 158 49.57 18.59 -13.15
CA GLY A 158 49.01 19.90 -13.47
C GLY A 158 49.39 20.36 -14.87
N VAL A 159 48.42 20.92 -15.61
CA VAL A 159 48.63 21.58 -16.88
C VAL A 159 48.88 23.06 -16.61
N THR A 160 50.10 23.52 -16.90
CA THR A 160 50.45 24.94 -16.77
C THR A 160 49.93 25.71 -17.97
N THR A 161 49.08 26.68 -17.74
CA THR A 161 48.56 27.57 -18.80
C THR A 161 49.64 28.52 -19.29
N PRO A 162 49.53 29.17 -20.45
CA PRO A 162 50.49 30.13 -20.96
C PRO A 162 50.71 31.33 -20.01
N ASN A 163 49.78 31.58 -19.11
CA ASN A 163 49.87 32.64 -18.09
C ASN A 163 50.60 32.20 -16.81
N GLY A 164 51.13 30.98 -16.75
CA GLY A 164 51.84 30.45 -15.59
C GLY A 164 50.96 29.77 -14.52
N ASP A 165 49.63 29.75 -14.66
CA ASP A 165 48.72 29.06 -13.74
C ASP A 165 48.73 27.56 -13.98
N THR A 166 48.91 26.76 -12.94
CA THR A 166 48.83 25.30 -13.03
C THR A 166 47.44 24.82 -12.54
N LYS A 167 46.70 24.21 -13.44
CA LYS A 167 45.40 23.56 -13.14
C LYS A 167 45.62 22.06 -12.92
N TYR A 168 45.20 21.61 -11.74
CA TYR A 168 45.15 20.17 -11.41
C TYR A 168 43.72 19.66 -11.57
N THR A 169 43.56 18.49 -12.17
CA THR A 169 42.28 17.83 -12.30
C THR A 169 42.30 16.58 -11.40
N THR A 170 41.38 16.51 -10.47
CA THR A 170 41.19 15.33 -9.63
C THR A 170 40.10 14.47 -10.25
N THR A 171 40.44 13.24 -10.57
CA THR A 171 39.53 12.24 -11.16
C THR A 171 39.41 11.05 -10.24
N ILE A 172 38.33 10.27 -10.38
CA ILE A 172 38.18 9.00 -9.66
C ILE A 172 39.20 8.01 -10.22
N ASP A 173 39.95 7.37 -9.32
CA ASP A 173 40.92 6.34 -9.66
C ASP A 173 40.28 4.95 -9.53
N PRO A 174 40.06 4.23 -10.66
CA PRO A 174 39.47 2.90 -10.62
C PRO A 174 40.33 1.89 -9.84
N ALA A 175 41.64 2.07 -9.79
CA ALA A 175 42.57 1.14 -9.13
C ALA A 175 42.44 1.17 -7.60
N THR A 176 42.05 2.32 -7.03
CA THR A 176 41.89 2.53 -5.60
C THR A 176 40.42 2.64 -5.14
N THR A 177 39.48 2.57 -6.09
CA THR A 177 38.04 2.56 -5.80
C THR A 177 37.59 1.15 -5.48
N THR A 178 37.09 0.93 -4.27
CA THR A 178 36.67 -0.40 -3.76
C THR A 178 35.26 -0.37 -3.19
N PRO A 179 34.49 -1.47 -3.32
CA PRO A 179 33.21 -1.59 -2.64
C PRO A 179 33.41 -1.86 -1.14
N VAL A 180 32.67 -1.15 -0.30
CA VAL A 180 32.64 -1.34 1.15
C VAL A 180 31.29 -1.90 1.55
N ASN A 181 31.25 -3.07 2.18
CA ASN A 181 30.01 -3.71 2.62
C ASN A 181 29.53 -3.12 3.95
N HIS A 182 28.23 -2.84 4.02
CA HIS A 182 27.49 -2.48 5.23
C HIS A 182 26.58 -3.64 5.63
N ASP A 183 26.46 -3.92 6.93
CA ASP A 183 25.66 -5.05 7.43
C ASP A 183 24.17 -4.90 7.06
N LEU A 184 23.62 -3.71 7.16
CA LEU A 184 22.21 -3.43 6.88
C LEU A 184 22.04 -2.02 6.32
N ARG A 185 21.22 -1.89 5.26
CA ARG A 185 20.88 -0.60 4.68
C ARG A 185 19.38 -0.47 4.48
N TRP A 186 18.84 0.71 4.78
CA TRP A 186 17.45 1.08 4.56
C TRP A 186 17.35 2.00 3.36
N LEU A 187 16.61 1.58 2.35
CA LEU A 187 16.47 2.28 1.08
C LEU A 187 15.03 2.77 0.95
N VAL A 188 14.84 4.08 1.07
CA VAL A 188 13.51 4.70 1.00
C VAL A 188 13.16 4.99 -0.45
N GLY A 189 11.97 4.57 -0.85
CA GLY A 189 11.43 4.74 -2.19
C GLY A 189 9.94 5.06 -2.18
N ALA A 190 9.34 4.91 -3.34
CA ALA A 190 7.90 5.08 -3.52
C ALA A 190 7.36 4.05 -4.50
N SER A 191 6.08 3.72 -4.36
CA SER A 191 5.41 2.77 -5.21
C SER A 191 4.01 3.23 -5.60
N VAL A 192 3.56 2.79 -6.76
CA VAL A 192 2.20 2.99 -7.27
C VAL A 192 1.78 1.72 -7.99
N GLY A 193 0.49 1.40 -7.92
CA GLY A 193 0.01 0.20 -8.60
C GLY A 193 -1.49 0.19 -8.81
N VAL A 194 -1.90 -0.85 -9.51
CA VAL A 194 -3.30 -1.19 -9.78
C VAL A 194 -3.59 -2.60 -9.30
N GLY A 195 -4.77 -2.83 -8.79
CA GLY A 195 -5.22 -4.14 -8.33
C GLY A 195 -6.62 -4.44 -8.82
N ALA A 196 -6.82 -5.65 -9.32
CA ALA A 196 -8.11 -6.21 -9.67
C ALA A 196 -8.48 -7.27 -8.63
N LYS A 197 -9.69 -7.17 -8.06
CA LYS A 197 -10.22 -8.13 -7.09
C LYS A 197 -11.46 -8.80 -7.64
N PHE A 198 -11.49 -10.13 -7.52
CA PHE A 198 -12.64 -10.97 -7.80
C PHE A 198 -13.19 -11.49 -6.47
N ASN A 199 -14.29 -10.91 -6.01
CA ASN A 199 -14.91 -11.26 -4.74
C ASN A 199 -15.67 -12.60 -4.91
N VAL A 200 -15.20 -13.64 -4.24
CA VAL A 200 -15.89 -14.93 -4.16
C VAL A 200 -17.12 -14.79 -3.26
N ASN A 201 -16.98 -14.02 -2.20
CA ASN A 201 -18.05 -13.60 -1.30
C ASN A 201 -17.63 -12.28 -0.59
N ARG A 202 -18.44 -11.80 0.38
CA ARG A 202 -18.15 -10.57 1.09
C ARG A 202 -16.85 -10.58 1.90
N SER A 203 -16.35 -11.77 2.26
CA SER A 203 -15.14 -11.96 3.05
C SER A 203 -13.92 -12.38 2.26
N LEU A 204 -14.11 -13.14 1.17
CA LEU A 204 -13.03 -13.77 0.41
C LEU A 204 -12.96 -13.21 -1.00
N ALA A 205 -11.78 -12.81 -1.42
CA ALA A 205 -11.49 -12.35 -2.77
C ALA A 205 -10.18 -12.94 -3.29
N ILE A 206 -10.10 -13.15 -4.60
CA ILE A 206 -8.88 -13.43 -5.34
C ILE A 206 -8.43 -12.08 -5.91
N ASP A 207 -7.17 -11.75 -5.79
CA ASP A 207 -6.63 -10.48 -6.28
C ASP A 207 -5.43 -10.68 -7.20
N VAL A 208 -5.30 -9.78 -8.17
CA VAL A 208 -4.13 -9.65 -9.03
C VAL A 208 -3.68 -8.19 -8.95
N GLU A 209 -2.40 -7.99 -8.68
CA GLU A 209 -1.83 -6.66 -8.53
C GLU A 209 -0.62 -6.47 -9.45
N ALA A 210 -0.55 -5.30 -10.09
CA ALA A 210 0.63 -4.81 -10.80
C ALA A 210 1.11 -3.53 -10.09
N ARG A 211 2.39 -3.51 -9.68
CA ARG A 211 3.00 -2.41 -8.94
C ARG A 211 4.28 -1.95 -9.63
N GLY A 212 4.44 -0.66 -9.81
CA GLY A 212 5.70 -0.01 -10.10
C GLY A 212 6.33 0.56 -8.84
N GLN A 213 7.61 0.39 -8.65
CA GLN A 213 8.36 0.91 -7.52
C GLN A 213 9.62 1.60 -7.99
N VAL A 214 9.98 2.70 -7.35
CA VAL A 214 11.26 3.39 -7.54
C VAL A 214 11.96 3.46 -6.19
N THR A 215 13.21 3.04 -6.14
CA THR A 215 14.02 2.96 -4.92
C THR A 215 15.48 3.24 -5.25
N PRO A 216 16.32 3.67 -4.29
CA PRO A 216 17.77 3.60 -4.46
C PRO A 216 18.18 2.16 -4.81
N SER A 217 19.28 2.01 -5.56
CA SER A 217 19.67 0.68 -6.04
C SER A 217 19.85 -0.32 -4.91
N ILE A 218 19.18 -1.47 -4.99
CA ILE A 218 19.30 -2.56 -4.02
C ILE A 218 20.70 -3.21 -4.08
N LEU A 219 21.36 -3.14 -5.24
CA LEU A 219 22.72 -3.66 -5.41
C LEU A 219 23.81 -2.66 -4.99
N GLY A 220 23.45 -1.40 -4.69
CA GLY A 220 24.40 -0.38 -4.25
C GLY A 220 25.56 -0.18 -5.20
N ALA A 221 26.79 -0.33 -4.70
CA ALA A 221 28.02 -0.19 -5.48
C ALA A 221 28.15 -1.12 -6.69
N TYR A 222 27.34 -2.18 -6.74
CA TYR A 222 27.35 -3.11 -7.87
C TYR A 222 26.35 -2.75 -8.98
N SER A 223 25.64 -1.65 -8.84
CA SER A 223 24.74 -1.11 -9.86
C SER A 223 25.38 0.08 -10.59
N SER A 224 25.16 0.19 -11.88
CA SER A 224 25.53 1.38 -12.64
C SER A 224 24.60 2.56 -12.41
N ALA A 225 23.42 2.31 -11.83
CA ALA A 225 22.41 3.32 -11.54
C ALA A 225 22.25 3.54 -10.04
N ASN A 226 22.15 4.80 -9.62
CA ASN A 226 21.87 5.15 -8.22
C ASN A 226 20.42 4.82 -7.81
N THR A 227 19.53 4.67 -8.80
CA THR A 227 18.11 4.46 -8.58
C THR A 227 17.60 3.38 -9.52
N ASP A 228 16.95 2.36 -8.96
CA ASP A 228 16.34 1.27 -9.69
C ASP A 228 14.82 1.43 -9.72
N GLY A 229 14.23 1.00 -10.83
CA GLY A 229 12.82 0.73 -10.94
C GLY A 229 12.54 -0.75 -10.81
N TYR A 230 11.40 -1.12 -10.24
CA TYR A 230 10.91 -2.49 -10.18
C TYR A 230 9.47 -2.54 -10.66
N ILE A 231 9.14 -3.60 -11.38
CA ILE A 231 7.76 -3.97 -11.70
C ILE A 231 7.46 -5.27 -10.96
N HIS A 232 6.40 -5.26 -10.15
CA HIS A 232 5.89 -6.43 -9.44
C HIS A 232 4.57 -6.83 -10.06
N LEU A 233 4.39 -8.12 -10.29
CA LEU A 233 3.12 -8.72 -10.68
C LEU A 233 2.83 -9.87 -9.73
N THR A 234 1.73 -9.78 -8.99
CA THR A 234 1.35 -10.77 -7.98
C THR A 234 -0.11 -11.18 -8.12
N ALA A 235 -0.38 -12.42 -7.77
CA ALA A 235 -1.74 -12.93 -7.57
C ALA A 235 -1.86 -13.47 -6.15
N GLY A 236 -3.01 -13.28 -5.53
CA GLY A 236 -3.18 -13.58 -4.13
C GLY A 236 -4.61 -13.81 -3.71
N VAL A 237 -4.78 -13.98 -2.42
CA VAL A 237 -6.07 -14.15 -1.75
C VAL A 237 -6.18 -13.13 -0.63
N THR A 238 -7.28 -12.40 -0.61
CA THR A 238 -7.63 -11.43 0.43
C THR A 238 -8.80 -11.97 1.25
N TYR A 239 -8.65 -11.96 2.57
CA TYR A 239 -9.72 -12.24 3.52
C TYR A 239 -10.08 -10.99 4.32
N THR A 240 -11.35 -10.57 4.28
CA THR A 240 -11.89 -9.44 5.03
C THR A 240 -12.67 -9.97 6.24
N PHE A 241 -12.24 -9.60 7.44
CA PHE A 241 -12.87 -10.06 8.69
C PHE A 241 -14.29 -9.53 8.80
N GLY A 242 -15.24 -10.45 9.01
CA GLY A 242 -16.66 -10.13 9.09
C GLY A 242 -17.31 -9.66 7.79
N GLY A 243 -16.56 -9.73 6.69
CA GLY A 243 -16.99 -9.24 5.37
C GLY A 243 -16.94 -7.72 5.23
N LYS A 244 -17.10 -7.22 4.00
CA LYS A 244 -17.20 -5.78 3.75
C LYS A 244 -18.56 -5.25 4.22
N LYS A 245 -18.56 -4.33 5.19
CA LYS A 245 -19.77 -3.74 5.80
C LYS A 245 -19.64 -2.24 5.88
N PHE A 246 -20.51 -1.53 5.17
CA PHE A 246 -20.61 -0.08 5.27
C PHE A 246 -22.08 0.31 5.32
N VAL A 247 -22.40 1.25 6.20
CA VAL A 247 -23.75 1.79 6.40
C VAL A 247 -23.81 3.17 5.78
N ALA A 248 -24.88 3.45 5.03
CA ALA A 248 -25.10 4.75 4.42
C ALA A 248 -25.41 5.81 5.50
N CYS A 249 -24.72 6.94 5.43
CA CYS A 249 -25.08 8.11 6.23
C CYS A 249 -26.44 8.63 5.76
N GLY A 250 -27.45 8.53 6.61
CA GLY A 250 -28.83 8.88 6.26
C GLY A 250 -29.63 7.68 5.72
N ALA A 251 -29.17 6.44 5.92
CA ALA A 251 -30.03 5.28 5.83
C ALA A 251 -31.28 5.61 6.66
N LYS A 252 -32.46 5.63 6.01
CA LYS A 252 -33.73 5.95 6.66
C LYS A 252 -33.80 5.04 7.88
N VAL A 253 -33.73 5.67 9.05
CA VAL A 253 -34.08 5.01 10.29
C VAL A 253 -35.42 4.39 10.01
N ASP A 254 -35.57 3.08 10.15
CA ASP A 254 -36.85 2.42 9.90
C ASP A 254 -37.81 2.93 10.98
N GLN A 255 -38.53 4.03 10.60
CA GLN A 255 -39.48 4.71 11.46
C GLN A 255 -40.53 3.73 11.96
N ASN A 256 -40.80 2.66 11.16
CA ASN A 256 -41.75 1.63 11.55
C ASN A 256 -41.19 0.73 12.65
N ALA A 257 -39.89 0.35 12.56
CA ALA A 257 -39.24 -0.42 13.62
C ALA A 257 -39.18 0.36 14.94
N ILE A 258 -38.80 1.64 14.86
CA ILE A 258 -38.80 2.53 16.04
C ILE A 258 -40.22 2.70 16.62
N ASN A 259 -41.23 2.95 15.78
CA ASN A 259 -42.59 3.11 16.21
C ASN A 259 -43.13 1.80 16.86
N ASN A 260 -42.78 0.65 16.32
CA ASN A 260 -43.14 -0.63 16.91
C ASN A 260 -42.51 -0.84 18.28
N GLU A 261 -41.25 -0.47 18.46
CA GLU A 261 -40.55 -0.59 19.71
C GLU A 261 -41.09 0.42 20.75
N ILE A 262 -41.39 1.65 20.36
CA ILE A 262 -42.06 2.66 21.18
C ILE A 262 -43.44 2.17 21.60
N ASN A 263 -44.23 1.58 20.70
CA ASN A 263 -45.55 1.06 21.01
C ASN A 263 -45.48 -0.13 21.97
N LYS A 264 -44.50 -0.99 21.86
CA LYS A 264 -44.21 -2.10 22.78
C LYS A 264 -43.97 -1.54 24.21
N TYR A 265 -43.03 -0.61 24.35
CA TYR A 265 -42.76 0.00 25.67
C TYR A 265 -43.95 0.77 26.23
N ARG A 266 -44.78 1.42 25.41
CA ARG A 266 -46.00 2.06 25.84
C ARG A 266 -47.01 1.06 26.39
N SER A 267 -47.16 -0.10 25.75
CA SER A 267 -48.06 -1.17 26.23
C SER A 267 -47.56 -1.79 27.52
N GLU A 268 -46.27 -2.05 27.67
CA GLU A 268 -45.64 -2.54 28.89
C GLU A 268 -45.83 -1.54 30.07
N LEU A 269 -45.66 -0.25 29.80
CA LEU A 269 -45.85 0.80 30.79
C LEU A 269 -47.32 0.91 31.22
N ALA A 270 -48.28 0.83 30.31
CA ALA A 270 -49.71 0.83 30.62
C ALA A 270 -50.10 -0.36 31.48
N GLN A 271 -49.55 -1.54 31.18
CA GLN A 271 -49.78 -2.76 31.96
C GLN A 271 -49.19 -2.63 33.37
N ALA A 272 -47.97 -2.14 33.51
CA ALA A 272 -47.36 -1.92 34.82
C ALA A 272 -48.12 -0.88 35.66
N GLN A 273 -48.67 0.17 35.01
CA GLN A 273 -49.53 1.14 35.68
C GLN A 273 -50.86 0.54 36.14
N ALA A 274 -51.49 -0.34 35.36
CA ALA A 274 -52.68 -1.06 35.75
C ALA A 274 -52.43 -2.01 36.94
N ASP A 275 -51.31 -2.75 36.86
CA ASP A 275 -50.91 -3.66 37.96
C ASP A 275 -50.62 -2.89 39.24
N LEU A 276 -49.97 -1.72 39.15
CA LEU A 276 -49.75 -0.85 40.30
C LEU A 276 -51.07 -0.33 40.90
N ALA A 277 -52.05 0.05 40.07
CA ALA A 277 -53.36 0.49 40.50
C ALA A 277 -54.11 -0.64 41.21
N ASN A 278 -54.06 -1.84 40.64
CA ASN A 278 -54.66 -3.04 41.24
C ASN A 278 -54.01 -3.40 42.58
N ALA A 279 -52.69 -3.35 42.67
CA ALA A 279 -51.96 -3.58 43.93
C ALA A 279 -52.28 -2.54 44.98
N LYS A 280 -52.42 -1.24 44.64
CA LYS A 280 -52.84 -0.18 45.53
C LYS A 280 -54.28 -0.40 46.07
N ASN A 281 -55.17 -0.80 45.16
CA ASN A 281 -56.56 -1.10 45.57
C ASN A 281 -56.66 -2.34 46.50
N ALA A 282 -55.86 -3.36 46.19
CA ALA A 282 -55.79 -4.55 47.07
C ALA A 282 -55.22 -4.21 48.47
N LEU A 283 -54.19 -3.35 48.50
CA LEU A 283 -53.63 -2.87 49.77
C LEU A 283 -54.62 -2.02 50.59
N ALA A 284 -55.36 -1.15 49.87
CA ALA A 284 -56.41 -0.31 50.55
C ALA A 284 -57.57 -1.14 51.13
N ASN A 285 -57.89 -2.27 50.49
CA ASN A 285 -58.95 -3.18 50.90
C ASN A 285 -58.45 -4.28 51.87
N ALA A 286 -57.16 -4.39 52.12
CA ALA A 286 -56.60 -5.31 53.10
C ALA A 286 -56.99 -4.77 54.54
N LYS A 287 -57.80 -5.50 55.27
CA LYS A 287 -58.14 -5.18 56.69
C LYS A 287 -56.85 -5.24 57.49
N PRO A 288 -56.65 -4.27 58.45
CA PRO A 288 -55.52 -4.38 59.35
C PRO A 288 -55.68 -5.68 60.17
N VAL A 289 -54.59 -6.45 60.20
CA VAL A 289 -54.50 -7.62 61.10
C VAL A 289 -54.40 -7.07 62.50
N THR A 290 -55.49 -7.23 63.28
CA THR A 290 -55.54 -6.96 64.69
C THR A 290 -54.95 -8.11 65.48
#